data_0ccf264e5fa61e5b0b306e68967722ac
#
_entry.id   0ccf264e5fa61e5b0b306e68967722ac
#
_cell.length_a   1.000
_cell.length_b   1.000
_cell.length_c   1.000
_cell.angle_alpha   90.00
_cell.angle_beta   90.00
_cell.angle_gamma   90.00
#
_symmetry.space_group_name_H-M   'P 1'
#
loop_
_entity.id
_entity.type
_entity.pdbx_description
1 polymer ?
#
loop_
_entity_poly.entity_id
_entity_poly.type
_entity_poly.pdbx_seq_one_letter_code
_entity_poly.pdbx_strand_id
1 'polypeptide(L)'
;MKKIVYMLAAASLAAASLTSSRPAGDAEARRWMESGVWDNGWHVAVHPSVNPDEFYGQYTKNKELWDTMFSYLATLDLDSLPTGRIDLVPGRCWIKMSEYTPREENDVNIEQHHNFIDLQYTLRGEEKMGYAYDVTVKNEYNPKKDVAHFNSDSVDWFVAGPEAFYLFFPTDYHQPSVRTSDNPGVSRKLVCKIEYIR
;
A
#
# COMPACT_ATOMS: atom_id res chain seq x y z
N MET A 1 -16.91 -58.88 29.10
CA MET A 1 -17.14 -57.77 28.08
C MET A 1 -16.45 -56.53 28.59
N LYS A 2 -15.29 -56.16 27.97
CA LYS A 2 -14.51 -54.98 28.34
C LYS A 2 -14.94 -53.82 27.44
N LYS A 3 -15.47 -52.75 28.02
CA LYS A 3 -15.80 -51.51 27.31
C LYS A 3 -14.53 -50.69 27.14
N ILE A 4 -14.14 -50.44 25.90
CA ILE A 4 -13.05 -49.54 25.55
C ILE A 4 -13.66 -48.13 25.38
N VAL A 5 -13.20 -47.20 26.23
CA VAL A 5 -13.56 -45.77 26.14
C VAL A 5 -12.50 -45.09 25.30
N TYR A 6 -12.92 -44.55 24.16
CA TYR A 6 -12.05 -43.67 23.33
C TYR A 6 -12.10 -42.24 23.87
N MET A 7 -10.96 -41.78 24.36
CA MET A 7 -10.76 -40.37 24.69
C MET A 7 -10.41 -39.62 23.41
N LEU A 8 -11.32 -38.76 22.96
CA LEU A 8 -11.02 -37.80 21.92
C LEU A 8 -10.21 -36.66 22.54
N ALA A 9 -8.93 -36.52 22.15
CA ALA A 9 -8.14 -35.35 22.44
C ALA A 9 -8.48 -34.25 21.43
N ALA A 10 -9.16 -33.21 21.88
CA ALA A 10 -9.37 -31.99 21.09
C ALA A 10 -8.07 -31.16 21.08
N ALA A 11 -7.39 -31.16 19.95
CA ALA A 11 -6.27 -30.23 19.72
C ALA A 11 -6.84 -28.84 19.40
N SER A 12 -6.76 -27.94 20.38
CA SER A 12 -7.03 -26.50 20.14
C SER A 12 -5.89 -25.90 19.35
N LEU A 13 -6.12 -25.60 18.07
CA LEU A 13 -5.25 -24.70 17.30
C LEU A 13 -5.40 -23.29 17.89
N ALA A 14 -4.39 -22.83 18.61
CA ALA A 14 -4.25 -21.43 18.95
C ALA A 14 -3.84 -20.69 17.68
N ALA A 15 -4.76 -19.95 17.06
CA ALA A 15 -4.43 -18.99 16.04
C ALA A 15 -3.60 -17.88 16.71
N ALA A 16 -2.30 -17.85 16.42
CA ALA A 16 -1.44 -16.72 16.78
C ALA A 16 -1.88 -15.53 15.91
N SER A 17 -2.62 -14.59 16.52
CA SER A 17 -2.86 -13.28 15.91
C SER A 17 -1.54 -12.56 15.85
N LEU A 18 -0.98 -12.41 14.64
CA LEU A 18 0.13 -11.50 14.37
C LEU A 18 -0.40 -10.09 14.62
N THR A 19 -0.08 -9.54 15.78
CA THR A 19 -0.35 -8.14 16.08
C THR A 19 0.64 -7.32 15.28
N SER A 20 0.14 -6.60 14.27
CA SER A 20 0.89 -5.55 13.57
C SER A 20 1.60 -4.66 14.58
N SER A 21 2.90 -4.43 14.40
CA SER A 21 3.75 -3.63 15.27
C SER A 21 3.47 -2.12 15.22
N ARG A 22 2.54 -1.67 14.37
CA ARG A 22 2.13 -0.26 14.27
C ARG A 22 1.27 0.14 15.47
N PRO A 23 1.57 1.31 16.12
CA PRO A 23 0.71 1.83 17.18
C PRO A 23 -0.69 2.10 16.64
N ALA A 24 -1.71 1.85 17.47
CA ALA A 24 -3.08 2.22 17.15
C ALA A 24 -3.14 3.73 16.98
N GLY A 25 -3.50 4.21 15.77
CA GLY A 25 -3.65 5.62 15.48
C GLY A 25 -4.76 6.27 16.29
N ASP A 26 -4.82 7.63 16.26
CA ASP A 26 -5.89 8.39 16.88
C ASP A 26 -7.26 7.86 16.41
N ALA A 27 -8.19 7.66 17.36
CA ALA A 27 -9.52 7.17 17.07
C ALA A 27 -10.31 8.12 16.15
N GLU A 28 -10.00 9.42 16.15
CA GLU A 28 -10.61 10.40 15.25
C GLU A 28 -10.11 10.21 13.81
N ALA A 29 -8.81 10.13 13.60
CA ALA A 29 -8.21 9.90 12.29
C ALA A 29 -8.68 8.58 11.67
N ARG A 30 -8.80 7.54 12.47
CA ARG A 30 -9.34 6.25 12.01
C ARG A 30 -10.79 6.37 11.57
N ARG A 31 -11.67 6.97 12.40
CA ARG A 31 -13.09 7.20 12.01
C ARG A 31 -13.21 8.05 10.76
N TRP A 32 -12.37 9.07 10.63
CA TRP A 32 -12.32 9.92 9.43
C TRP A 32 -11.92 9.10 8.19
N MET A 33 -10.86 8.30 8.29
CA MET A 33 -10.41 7.44 7.19
C MET A 33 -11.50 6.44 6.78
N GLU A 34 -12.15 5.78 7.75
CA GLU A 34 -13.23 4.81 7.52
C GLU A 34 -14.52 5.45 6.97
N SER A 35 -14.73 6.74 7.21
CA SER A 35 -15.94 7.44 6.75
C SER A 35 -15.99 7.69 5.25
N GLY A 36 -14.86 7.68 4.55
CA GLY A 36 -14.77 7.94 3.12
C GLY A 36 -15.05 9.38 2.70
N VAL A 37 -15.20 10.34 3.64
CA VAL A 37 -15.51 11.76 3.31
C VAL A 37 -14.44 12.45 2.45
N TRP A 38 -13.29 11.84 2.32
CA TRP A 38 -12.12 12.29 1.55
C TRP A 38 -12.11 11.75 0.11
N ASP A 39 -12.92 10.74 -0.25
CA ASP A 39 -12.79 9.97 -1.48
C ASP A 39 -13.23 10.70 -2.75
N ASN A 40 -13.99 11.79 -2.60
CA ASN A 40 -14.48 12.63 -3.70
C ASN A 40 -15.16 11.84 -4.84
N GLY A 41 -15.78 10.70 -4.49
CA GLY A 41 -16.48 9.82 -5.44
C GLY A 41 -15.62 8.68 -6.01
N TRP A 42 -14.35 8.56 -5.61
CA TRP A 42 -13.51 7.41 -5.96
C TRP A 42 -13.64 6.31 -4.90
N HIS A 43 -14.70 5.54 -4.95
CA HIS A 43 -15.14 4.60 -3.91
C HIS A 43 -14.27 3.32 -3.81
N VAL A 44 -12.95 3.46 -3.74
CA VAL A 44 -12.02 2.35 -3.46
C VAL A 44 -11.63 2.39 -1.99
N ALA A 45 -11.71 1.25 -1.31
CA ALA A 45 -11.40 1.17 0.11
C ALA A 45 -9.90 1.44 0.39
N VAL A 46 -9.61 1.98 1.57
CA VAL A 46 -8.23 2.07 2.09
C VAL A 46 -7.85 0.74 2.74
N HIS A 47 -6.66 0.21 2.44
CA HIS A 47 -6.19 -0.98 3.12
C HIS A 47 -5.93 -0.72 4.62
N PRO A 48 -6.29 -1.64 5.53
CA PRO A 48 -6.16 -1.44 6.98
C PRO A 48 -4.72 -1.20 7.49
N SER A 49 -3.70 -1.51 6.70
CA SER A 49 -2.30 -1.24 7.03
C SER A 49 -1.90 0.23 6.89
N VAL A 50 -2.73 1.06 6.24
CA VAL A 50 -2.45 2.50 6.10
C VAL A 50 -2.50 3.18 7.46
N ASN A 51 -1.52 4.06 7.73
CA ASN A 51 -1.49 4.86 8.94
C ASN A 51 -2.56 5.96 8.89
N PRO A 52 -3.64 5.88 9.70
CA PRO A 52 -4.72 6.84 9.64
C PRO A 52 -4.31 8.25 10.07
N ASP A 53 -3.39 8.39 11.06
CA ASP A 53 -2.94 9.69 11.55
C ASP A 53 -2.15 10.43 10.47
N GLU A 54 -1.30 9.71 9.76
CA GLU A 54 -0.51 10.28 8.67
C GLU A 54 -1.39 10.66 7.49
N PHE A 55 -2.35 9.81 7.11
CA PHE A 55 -3.30 10.12 6.04
C PHE A 55 -4.15 11.34 6.38
N TYR A 56 -4.76 11.37 7.57
CA TYR A 56 -5.56 12.51 8.03
C TYR A 56 -4.75 13.79 8.09
N GLY A 57 -3.53 13.71 8.67
CA GLY A 57 -2.62 14.85 8.77
C GLY A 57 -2.21 15.41 7.41
N GLN A 58 -1.82 14.55 6.47
CA GLN A 58 -1.42 14.97 5.12
C GLN A 58 -2.60 15.50 4.29
N TYR A 59 -3.77 14.86 4.38
CA TYR A 59 -4.99 15.37 3.75
C TYR A 59 -5.36 16.75 4.27
N THR A 60 -5.33 16.95 5.59
CA THR A 60 -5.69 18.24 6.21
C THR A 60 -4.70 19.35 5.84
N LYS A 61 -3.39 19.05 5.77
CA LYS A 61 -2.35 20.01 5.39
C LYS A 61 -2.48 20.48 3.93
N ASN A 62 -3.01 19.65 3.04
CA ASN A 62 -3.05 19.93 1.60
C ASN A 62 -4.32 19.38 0.93
N LYS A 63 -5.47 19.66 1.55
CA LYS A 63 -6.77 19.15 1.14
C LYS A 63 -7.06 19.32 -0.35
N GLU A 64 -6.74 20.50 -0.90
CA GLU A 64 -6.99 20.82 -2.31
C GLU A 64 -6.26 19.85 -3.27
N LEU A 65 -5.02 19.48 -2.94
CA LEU A 65 -4.24 18.56 -3.77
C LEU A 65 -4.83 17.14 -3.74
N TRP A 66 -5.21 16.67 -2.54
CA TRP A 66 -5.86 15.38 -2.36
C TRP A 66 -7.23 15.32 -3.05
N ASP A 67 -8.05 16.35 -2.89
CA ASP A 67 -9.36 16.45 -3.55
C ASP A 67 -9.21 16.47 -5.08
N THR A 68 -8.21 17.20 -5.61
CA THR A 68 -7.90 17.22 -7.04
C THR A 68 -7.59 15.81 -7.55
N MET A 69 -6.76 15.07 -6.82
CA MET A 69 -6.39 13.70 -7.19
C MET A 69 -7.61 12.76 -7.14
N PHE A 70 -8.31 12.69 -6.01
CA PHE A 70 -9.44 11.77 -5.87
C PHE A 70 -10.59 12.09 -6.81
N SER A 71 -10.94 13.38 -6.98
CA SER A 71 -11.94 13.81 -7.95
C SER A 71 -11.56 13.41 -9.37
N TYR A 72 -10.29 13.54 -9.75
CA TYR A 72 -9.83 13.11 -11.06
C TYR A 72 -9.94 11.59 -11.22
N LEU A 73 -9.49 10.80 -10.24
CA LEU A 73 -9.61 9.35 -10.26
C LEU A 73 -11.06 8.89 -10.38
N ALA A 74 -12.01 9.57 -9.75
CA ALA A 74 -13.44 9.29 -9.83
C ALA A 74 -14.02 9.48 -11.24
N THR A 75 -13.37 10.28 -12.10
CA THR A 75 -13.80 10.50 -13.50
C THR A 75 -13.23 9.51 -14.49
N LEU A 76 -12.23 8.71 -14.08
CA LEU A 76 -11.51 7.82 -15.00
C LEU A 76 -12.19 6.45 -15.12
N ASP A 77 -12.26 5.96 -16.34
CA ASP A 77 -12.38 4.53 -16.59
C ASP A 77 -10.95 3.93 -16.50
N LEU A 78 -10.60 3.44 -15.31
CA LEU A 78 -9.26 2.93 -15.03
C LEU A 78 -8.94 1.66 -15.84
N ASP A 79 -9.96 0.90 -16.27
CA ASP A 79 -9.76 -0.30 -17.07
C ASP A 79 -9.28 0.02 -18.49
N SER A 80 -9.74 1.12 -19.06
CA SER A 80 -9.37 1.58 -20.41
C SER A 80 -8.23 2.60 -20.43
N LEU A 81 -7.81 3.14 -19.26
CA LEU A 81 -6.76 4.15 -19.19
C LEU A 81 -5.43 3.60 -19.77
N PRO A 82 -4.82 4.22 -20.79
CA PRO A 82 -3.53 3.77 -21.32
C PRO A 82 -2.43 3.74 -20.25
N THR A 83 -1.48 2.82 -20.38
CA THR A 83 -0.25 2.87 -19.57
C THR A 83 0.51 4.16 -19.84
N GLY A 84 1.10 4.73 -18.79
CA GLY A 84 1.82 5.99 -18.89
C GLY A 84 1.60 6.88 -17.69
N ARG A 85 2.11 8.11 -17.78
CA ARG A 85 2.01 9.13 -16.73
C ARG A 85 1.11 10.27 -17.17
N ILE A 86 0.30 10.77 -16.23
CA ILE A 86 -0.53 11.98 -16.35
C ILE A 86 -0.20 12.88 -15.17
N ASP A 87 0.26 14.09 -15.43
CA ASP A 87 0.49 15.11 -14.40
C ASP A 87 -0.83 15.84 -14.10
N LEU A 88 -1.28 15.74 -12.85
CA LEU A 88 -2.50 16.43 -12.38
C LEU A 88 -2.17 17.84 -11.92
N VAL A 89 -1.15 17.97 -11.10
CA VAL A 89 -0.59 19.26 -10.67
C VAL A 89 0.92 19.19 -10.90
N PRO A 90 1.47 19.94 -11.85
CA PRO A 90 2.87 19.85 -12.24
C PRO A 90 3.84 19.91 -11.05
N GLY A 91 4.68 18.90 -10.93
CA GLY A 91 5.68 18.77 -9.86
C GLY A 91 5.14 18.39 -8.48
N ARG A 92 3.80 18.35 -8.30
CA ARG A 92 3.18 18.11 -6.98
C ARG A 92 2.29 16.87 -6.93
N CYS A 93 1.60 16.55 -8.02
CA CYS A 93 0.74 15.35 -8.08
C CYS A 93 0.68 14.80 -9.50
N TRP A 94 0.88 13.49 -9.64
CA TRP A 94 0.71 12.78 -10.91
C TRP A 94 0.27 11.34 -10.67
N ILE A 95 -0.32 10.74 -11.70
CA ILE A 95 -0.68 9.33 -11.72
C ILE A 95 0.17 8.60 -12.78
N LYS A 96 0.40 7.32 -12.55
CA LYS A 96 1.04 6.41 -13.50
C LYS A 96 0.29 5.10 -13.55
N MET A 97 -0.20 4.74 -14.75
CA MET A 97 -0.75 3.42 -15.02
C MET A 97 0.35 2.52 -15.59
N SER A 98 0.45 1.31 -15.08
CA SER A 98 1.44 0.32 -15.51
C SER A 98 0.81 -1.07 -15.63
N GLU A 99 1.34 -1.88 -16.54
CA GLU A 99 1.08 -3.32 -16.63
C GLU A 99 2.42 -4.05 -16.59
N TYR A 100 2.53 -5.06 -15.74
CA TYR A 100 3.75 -5.84 -15.56
C TYR A 100 3.46 -7.18 -14.88
N THR A 101 4.38 -8.11 -14.99
CA THR A 101 4.39 -9.34 -14.20
C THR A 101 5.15 -9.08 -12.90
N PRO A 102 4.53 -9.32 -11.73
CA PRO A 102 5.21 -9.22 -10.43
C PRO A 102 6.44 -10.14 -10.38
N ARG A 103 7.48 -9.71 -9.65
CA ARG A 103 8.81 -10.33 -9.67
C ARG A 103 9.10 -11.10 -8.38
N GLU A 104 10.20 -11.85 -8.38
CA GLU A 104 10.75 -12.42 -7.16
C GLU A 104 11.03 -11.34 -6.12
N GLU A 105 10.88 -11.69 -4.86
CA GLU A 105 11.14 -10.79 -3.75
C GLU A 105 12.56 -10.20 -3.80
N ASN A 106 13.57 -11.04 -4.10
CA ASN A 106 14.96 -10.60 -4.18
C ASN A 106 15.27 -9.69 -5.39
N ASP A 107 14.37 -9.64 -6.39
CA ASP A 107 14.52 -8.80 -7.59
C ASP A 107 13.84 -7.43 -7.42
N VAL A 108 13.19 -7.20 -6.28
CA VAL A 108 12.50 -5.95 -5.95
C VAL A 108 13.19 -5.28 -4.78
N ASN A 109 13.46 -4.00 -4.89
CA ASN A 109 14.04 -3.26 -3.77
C ASN A 109 12.96 -2.84 -2.76
N ILE A 110 13.35 -2.79 -1.49
CA ILE A 110 12.63 -2.01 -0.48
C ILE A 110 12.92 -0.55 -0.76
N GLU A 111 11.89 0.29 -0.87
CA GLU A 111 11.94 1.69 -1.25
C GLU A 111 11.48 2.60 -0.12
N GLN A 112 12.08 3.79 -0.05
CA GLN A 112 11.58 4.92 0.74
C GLN A 112 11.66 6.18 -0.10
N HIS A 113 10.61 7.00 -0.04
CA HIS A 113 10.55 8.31 -0.67
C HIS A 113 10.70 9.41 0.37
N HIS A 114 11.17 10.60 -0.02
CA HIS A 114 11.33 11.70 0.92
C HIS A 114 10.32 12.83 0.69
N ASN A 115 9.92 13.05 -0.56
CA ASN A 115 9.12 14.22 -0.95
C ASN A 115 7.71 13.87 -1.41
N PHE A 116 7.44 12.59 -1.68
CA PHE A 116 6.14 12.16 -2.18
C PHE A 116 5.60 10.97 -1.38
N ILE A 117 4.29 10.94 -1.29
CA ILE A 117 3.49 9.81 -0.81
C ILE A 117 3.13 8.97 -2.04
N ASP A 118 3.19 7.65 -1.92
CA ASP A 118 2.67 6.73 -2.91
C ASP A 118 1.29 6.27 -2.53
N LEU A 119 0.28 6.56 -3.38
CA LEU A 119 -0.94 5.78 -3.41
C LEU A 119 -0.77 4.68 -4.44
N GLN A 120 -0.91 3.43 -4.05
CA GLN A 120 -0.75 2.26 -4.92
C GLN A 120 -2.02 1.42 -4.93
N TYR A 121 -2.57 1.18 -6.12
CA TYR A 121 -3.80 0.43 -6.34
C TYR A 121 -3.65 -0.58 -7.46
N THR A 122 -3.82 -1.86 -7.15
CA THR A 122 -3.75 -2.97 -8.13
C THR A 122 -5.15 -3.27 -8.65
N LEU A 123 -5.47 -2.76 -9.84
CA LEU A 123 -6.81 -2.84 -10.44
C LEU A 123 -7.16 -4.26 -10.90
N ARG A 124 -6.17 -4.96 -11.47
CA ARG A 124 -6.29 -6.33 -11.97
C ARG A 124 -5.03 -7.12 -11.66
N GLY A 125 -5.19 -8.43 -11.50
CA GLY A 125 -4.14 -9.30 -10.99
C GLY A 125 -3.96 -9.13 -9.49
N GLU A 126 -2.84 -9.61 -9.00
CA GLU A 126 -2.45 -9.52 -7.59
C GLU A 126 -0.93 -9.42 -7.46
N GLU A 127 -0.49 -8.82 -6.38
CA GLU A 127 0.91 -8.77 -5.99
C GLU A 127 1.04 -8.70 -4.48
N LYS A 128 2.21 -9.01 -3.94
CA LYS A 128 2.51 -8.69 -2.55
C LYS A 128 3.01 -7.25 -2.45
N MET A 129 2.56 -6.57 -1.41
CA MET A 129 3.10 -5.31 -0.93
C MET A 129 3.60 -5.50 0.49
N GLY A 130 4.84 -5.09 0.77
CA GLY A 130 5.48 -5.24 2.06
C GLY A 130 5.71 -3.91 2.74
N TYR A 131 5.53 -3.88 4.08
CA TYR A 131 6.10 -2.85 4.96
C TYR A 131 7.31 -3.45 5.66
N ALA A 132 8.48 -2.84 5.46
CA ALA A 132 9.73 -3.33 6.03
C ALA A 132 10.11 -2.57 7.30
N TYR A 133 10.76 -3.27 8.21
CA TYR A 133 11.26 -2.78 9.48
C TYR A 133 12.74 -3.14 9.63
N ASP A 134 13.42 -2.59 10.62
CA ASP A 134 14.83 -2.89 10.94
C ASP A 134 15.74 -2.84 9.70
N VAL A 135 15.57 -1.77 8.92
CA VAL A 135 16.20 -1.63 7.61
C VAL A 135 17.67 -1.20 7.70
N THR A 136 18.46 -1.64 6.72
CA THR A 136 19.82 -1.14 6.46
C THR A 136 19.90 -0.55 5.06
N VAL A 137 20.66 0.53 4.90
CA VAL A 137 20.80 1.20 3.59
C VAL A 137 21.47 0.26 2.59
N LYS A 138 20.83 0.07 1.44
CA LYS A 138 21.37 -0.63 0.26
C LYS A 138 21.90 0.37 -0.76
N ASN A 139 21.11 1.40 -1.07
CA ASN A 139 21.50 2.51 -1.94
C ASN A 139 21.02 3.81 -1.31
N GLU A 140 21.94 4.77 -1.20
CA GLU A 140 21.67 6.10 -0.68
C GLU A 140 20.56 6.83 -1.46
N TYR A 141 19.94 7.81 -0.82
CA TYR A 141 18.87 8.58 -1.42
C TYR A 141 19.30 9.31 -2.70
N ASN A 142 18.52 9.09 -3.75
CA ASN A 142 18.69 9.78 -5.03
C ASN A 142 17.62 10.88 -5.19
N PRO A 143 17.99 12.17 -5.04
CA PRO A 143 17.02 13.26 -5.09
C PRO A 143 16.37 13.47 -6.47
N LYS A 144 16.98 12.98 -7.56
CA LYS A 144 16.38 13.08 -8.90
C LYS A 144 15.24 12.09 -9.11
N LYS A 145 15.28 10.97 -8.38
CA LYS A 145 14.27 9.90 -8.44
C LYS A 145 13.36 9.90 -7.23
N ASP A 146 13.68 10.67 -6.22
CA ASP A 146 13.03 10.67 -4.90
C ASP A 146 12.97 9.27 -4.29
N VAL A 147 14.08 8.53 -4.29
CA VAL A 147 14.11 7.17 -3.75
C VAL A 147 15.44 6.83 -3.11
N ALA A 148 15.37 6.14 -1.97
CA ALA A 148 16.45 5.36 -1.37
C ALA A 148 16.07 3.89 -1.38
N HIS A 149 17.04 2.97 -1.38
CA HIS A 149 16.79 1.54 -1.30
C HIS A 149 17.41 0.93 -0.05
N PHE A 150 16.75 -0.12 0.46
CA PHE A 150 17.12 -0.75 1.72
C PHE A 150 17.13 -2.27 1.61
N ASN A 151 17.72 -2.92 2.61
CA ASN A 151 17.57 -4.34 2.89
C ASN A 151 16.90 -4.49 4.25
N SER A 152 16.09 -5.54 4.39
CA SER A 152 15.51 -5.99 5.65
C SER A 152 15.13 -7.46 5.55
N ASP A 153 15.21 -8.17 6.68
CA ASP A 153 14.67 -9.51 6.86
C ASP A 153 13.31 -9.48 7.61
N SER A 154 12.82 -8.28 7.96
CA SER A 154 11.58 -8.07 8.70
C SER A 154 10.58 -7.29 7.84
N VAL A 155 9.67 -8.02 7.17
CA VAL A 155 8.67 -7.45 6.26
C VAL A 155 7.30 -8.05 6.55
N ASP A 156 6.32 -7.18 6.82
CA ASP A 156 4.90 -7.55 6.89
C ASP A 156 4.32 -7.54 5.48
N TRP A 157 3.88 -8.71 5.00
CA TRP A 157 3.36 -8.88 3.65
C TRP A 157 1.84 -8.85 3.58
N PHE A 158 1.32 -8.16 2.57
CA PHE A 158 -0.09 -8.12 2.23
C PHE A 158 -0.27 -8.45 0.75
N VAL A 159 -1.34 -9.16 0.42
CA VAL A 159 -1.74 -9.38 -0.98
C VAL A 159 -2.59 -8.20 -1.40
N ALA A 160 -2.14 -7.49 -2.42
CA ALA A 160 -2.81 -6.35 -3.01
C ALA A 160 -3.56 -6.78 -4.27
N GLY A 161 -4.83 -6.42 -4.33
CA GLY A 161 -5.76 -6.64 -5.42
C GLY A 161 -6.73 -5.46 -5.56
N PRO A 162 -7.85 -5.65 -6.26
CA PRO A 162 -8.79 -4.57 -6.55
C PRO A 162 -9.65 -4.11 -5.34
N GLU A 163 -9.53 -4.76 -4.18
CA GLU A 163 -10.38 -4.48 -3.02
C GLU A 163 -10.00 -3.20 -2.30
N ALA A 164 -8.70 -2.82 -2.31
CA ALA A 164 -8.22 -1.67 -1.56
C ALA A 164 -6.92 -1.08 -2.15
N PHE A 165 -6.71 0.21 -1.91
CA PHE A 165 -5.44 0.87 -2.18
C PHE A 165 -4.60 1.01 -0.92
N TYR A 166 -3.29 1.20 -1.12
CA TYR A 166 -2.29 1.42 -0.09
C TYR A 166 -1.75 2.85 -0.15
N LEU A 167 -1.37 3.40 0.99
CA LEU A 167 -0.58 4.63 1.09
C LEU A 167 0.74 4.33 1.76
N PHE A 168 1.82 4.75 1.11
CA PHE A 168 3.17 4.68 1.67
C PHE A 168 3.70 6.11 1.84
N PHE A 169 3.93 6.47 3.09
CA PHE A 169 4.43 7.80 3.47
C PHE A 169 5.95 7.80 3.50
N PRO A 170 6.61 8.98 3.54
CA PRO A 170 8.07 9.07 3.73
C PRO A 170 8.62 8.40 4.98
N THR A 171 7.75 8.09 5.95
CA THR A 171 8.08 7.29 7.13
C THR A 171 8.08 5.78 6.89
N ASP A 172 7.56 5.33 5.75
CA ASP A 172 7.40 3.92 5.43
C ASP A 172 8.52 3.42 4.52
N TYR A 173 9.04 2.24 4.87
CA TYR A 173 9.85 1.43 3.98
C TYR A 173 8.94 0.38 3.35
N HIS A 174 8.84 0.36 2.02
CA HIS A 174 7.88 -0.52 1.35
C HIS A 174 8.49 -1.27 0.18
N GLN A 175 7.98 -2.48 -0.06
CA GLN A 175 8.43 -3.35 -1.14
C GLN A 175 7.21 -3.76 -1.99
N PRO A 176 6.93 -3.06 -3.11
CA PRO A 176 5.81 -3.37 -3.99
C PRO A 176 6.20 -4.36 -5.08
N SER A 177 5.22 -4.81 -5.86
CA SER A 177 5.45 -5.56 -7.11
C SER A 177 6.11 -6.93 -6.93
N VAL A 178 5.96 -7.54 -5.76
CA VAL A 178 6.45 -8.88 -5.46
C VAL A 178 5.37 -9.92 -5.82
N ARG A 179 5.76 -11.01 -6.44
CA ARG A 179 4.84 -12.08 -6.87
C ARG A 179 4.19 -12.81 -5.68
N THR A 180 2.96 -13.25 -5.86
CA THR A 180 2.21 -14.07 -4.90
C THR A 180 2.44 -15.56 -5.09
N SER A 181 2.87 -16.00 -6.29
CA SER A 181 3.04 -17.38 -6.68
C SER A 181 4.16 -17.55 -7.72
N ASP A 182 4.53 -18.79 -8.04
CA ASP A 182 5.57 -19.12 -9.05
C ASP A 182 5.12 -18.80 -10.49
N ASN A 183 3.83 -18.64 -10.71
CA ASN A 183 3.28 -18.28 -12.01
C ASN A 183 2.31 -17.10 -11.87
N PRO A 184 2.83 -15.90 -11.54
CA PRO A 184 2.00 -14.72 -11.38
C PRO A 184 1.44 -14.30 -12.74
N GLY A 185 0.18 -13.84 -12.73
CA GLY A 185 -0.43 -13.18 -13.88
C GLY A 185 0.17 -11.78 -14.10
N VAL A 186 -0.40 -11.07 -15.07
CA VAL A 186 -0.11 -9.64 -15.28
C VAL A 186 -0.89 -8.82 -14.27
N SER A 187 -0.22 -7.96 -13.54
CA SER A 187 -0.83 -6.94 -12.69
C SER A 187 -0.99 -5.63 -13.45
N ARG A 188 -2.18 -5.01 -13.34
CA ARG A 188 -2.46 -3.66 -13.80
C ARG A 188 -2.57 -2.76 -12.60
N LYS A 189 -1.70 -1.76 -12.52
CA LYS A 189 -1.50 -0.97 -11.31
C LYS A 189 -1.49 0.52 -11.58
N LEU A 190 -2.23 1.23 -10.76
CA LEU A 190 -2.18 2.68 -10.63
C LEU A 190 -1.24 3.06 -9.47
N VAL A 191 -0.33 3.96 -9.72
CA VAL A 191 0.47 4.64 -8.69
C VAL A 191 0.21 6.14 -8.80
N CYS A 192 -0.24 6.76 -7.69
CA CYS A 192 -0.30 8.21 -7.60
C CYS A 192 0.81 8.70 -6.70
N LYS A 193 1.56 9.70 -7.17
CA LYS A 193 2.54 10.43 -6.36
C LYS A 193 1.91 11.74 -5.90
N ILE A 194 1.91 11.98 -4.60
CA ILE A 194 1.31 13.15 -3.96
C ILE A 194 2.39 13.82 -3.12
N GLU A 195 2.58 15.14 -3.30
CA GLU A 195 3.56 15.91 -2.53
C GLU A 195 3.32 15.74 -1.01
N TYR A 196 4.37 15.37 -0.27
CA TYR A 196 4.37 15.27 1.18
C TYR A 196 4.64 16.65 1.80
N ILE A 197 3.75 17.09 2.70
CA ILE A 197 3.89 18.36 3.41
C ILE A 197 4.50 18.11 4.79
N ARG A 198 5.70 18.62 5.01
CA ARG A 198 6.44 18.53 6.30
C ARG A 198 5.86 19.43 7.36
#